data_878b577b5a477c528afb065a280bb535
#
_entry.id   878b577b5a477c528afb065a280bb535
#
_cell.length_a   1.000
_cell.length_b   1.000
_cell.length_c   1.000
_cell.angle_alpha   90.00
_cell.angle_beta   90.00
_cell.angle_gamma   90.00
#
_symmetry.space_group_name_H-M   'P 1'
#
loop_
_entity.id
_entity.type
_entity.pdbx_description
1 polymer ?
#
loop_
_entity_poly.entity_id
_entity_poly.type
_entity_poly.pdbx_seq_one_letter_code
_entity_poly.pdbx_strand_id
1 'polypeptide(L)'
;MDMKERLMADLKQSMKNREELRTSTLRMLRAEILNKESEKAGVVVDDAVVFSLIQKLIRQRHDSAAQFEKGGRADLAKKEIDEAAILEQYLPPNLSEEEIRELIKTVIVEIGAMSVQDMGKVMGAAMKRIKETGKMFDGKAVNALVREALSAQKSEGETSAQN
;
A
#
# COMPACT_ATOMS: atom_id res chain seq x y z
N MET A 1 11.74 -9.46 -14.64
CA MET A 1 12.22 -9.95 -13.32
C MET A 1 11.08 -9.84 -12.34
N ASP A 2 10.61 -10.94 -11.83
CA ASP A 2 9.58 -10.93 -10.81
C ASP A 2 10.17 -10.51 -9.44
N MET A 3 9.31 -10.28 -8.46
CA MET A 3 9.73 -9.80 -7.13
C MET A 3 10.61 -10.82 -6.40
N LYS A 4 10.37 -12.11 -6.58
CA LYS A 4 11.19 -13.16 -5.97
C LYS A 4 12.60 -13.21 -6.55
N GLU A 5 12.72 -13.07 -7.85
CA GLU A 5 14.03 -12.99 -8.53
C GLU A 5 14.82 -11.75 -8.09
N ARG A 6 14.14 -10.58 -8.03
CA ARG A 6 14.75 -9.35 -7.52
C ARG A 6 15.23 -9.52 -6.08
N LEU A 7 14.41 -10.07 -5.20
CA LEU A 7 14.76 -10.34 -3.82
C LEU A 7 16.00 -11.24 -3.69
N MET A 8 16.08 -12.29 -4.50
CA MET A 8 17.23 -13.22 -4.47
C MET A 8 18.51 -12.55 -4.96
N ALA A 9 18.44 -11.72 -6.00
CA ALA A 9 19.57 -10.96 -6.51
C ALA A 9 20.08 -9.97 -5.44
N ASP A 10 19.16 -9.23 -4.80
CA ASP A 10 19.48 -8.25 -3.76
C ASP A 10 20.04 -8.91 -2.50
N LEU A 11 19.50 -10.06 -2.11
CA LEU A 11 20.03 -10.84 -0.99
C LEU A 11 21.47 -11.28 -1.26
N LYS A 12 21.75 -11.79 -2.44
CA LYS A 12 23.11 -12.18 -2.84
C LYS A 12 24.07 -10.98 -2.84
N GLN A 13 23.58 -9.82 -3.30
CA GLN A 13 24.39 -8.60 -3.31
C GLN A 13 24.66 -8.08 -1.89
N SER A 14 23.66 -8.05 -1.02
CA SER A 14 23.82 -7.61 0.37
C SER A 14 24.79 -8.49 1.16
N MET A 15 24.79 -9.80 0.89
CA MET A 15 25.77 -10.72 1.47
C MET A 15 27.20 -10.42 1.00
N LYS A 16 27.41 -10.13 -0.28
CA LYS A 16 28.73 -9.75 -0.82
C LYS A 16 29.22 -8.43 -0.22
N ASN A 17 28.31 -7.48 -0.04
CA ASN A 17 28.62 -6.17 0.52
C ASN A 17 28.77 -6.18 2.05
N ARG A 18 28.49 -7.31 2.72
CA ARG A 18 28.49 -7.44 4.19
C ARG A 18 27.49 -6.48 4.88
N GLU A 19 26.37 -6.22 4.23
CA GLU A 19 25.27 -5.41 4.76
C GLU A 19 24.41 -6.28 5.70
N GLU A 20 24.82 -6.41 6.96
CA GLU A 20 24.23 -7.37 7.90
C GLU A 20 22.72 -7.17 8.11
N LEU A 21 22.29 -5.93 8.36
CA LEU A 21 20.87 -5.61 8.60
C LEU A 21 20.03 -5.90 7.36
N ARG A 22 20.50 -5.47 6.19
CA ARG A 22 19.81 -5.74 4.93
C ARG A 22 19.72 -7.24 4.65
N THR A 23 20.81 -7.95 4.84
CA THR A 23 20.87 -9.41 4.65
C THR A 23 19.89 -10.15 5.55
N SER A 24 19.84 -9.82 6.85
CA SER A 24 18.94 -10.47 7.81
C SER A 24 17.47 -10.16 7.48
N THR A 25 17.16 -8.92 7.12
CA THR A 25 15.80 -8.50 6.74
C THR A 25 15.32 -9.22 5.48
N LEU A 26 16.15 -9.31 4.44
CA LEU A 26 15.81 -10.00 3.20
C LEU A 26 15.71 -11.52 3.37
N ARG A 27 16.53 -12.13 4.23
CA ARG A 27 16.41 -13.55 4.60
C ARG A 27 15.07 -13.85 5.25
N MET A 28 14.61 -12.96 6.12
CA MET A 28 13.33 -13.11 6.79
C MET A 28 12.17 -12.97 5.81
N LEU A 29 12.19 -11.99 4.90
CA LEU A 29 11.18 -11.85 3.86
C LEU A 29 11.14 -13.12 2.98
N ARG A 30 12.30 -13.65 2.59
CA ARG A 30 12.38 -14.91 1.84
C ARG A 30 11.75 -16.08 2.60
N ALA A 31 12.00 -16.18 3.91
CA ALA A 31 11.42 -17.23 4.74
C ALA A 31 9.89 -17.14 4.78
N GLU A 32 9.33 -15.92 4.91
CA GLU A 32 7.87 -15.72 4.86
C GLU A 32 7.26 -16.11 3.51
N ILE A 33 7.95 -15.81 2.40
CA ILE A 33 7.53 -16.25 1.06
C ILE A 33 7.51 -17.78 0.97
N LEU A 34 8.59 -18.45 1.41
CA LEU A 34 8.67 -19.90 1.41
C LEU A 34 7.60 -20.55 2.31
N ASN A 35 7.34 -19.99 3.47
CA ASN A 35 6.26 -20.42 4.35
C ASN A 35 4.91 -20.33 3.64
N LYS A 36 4.66 -19.21 2.94
CA LYS A 36 3.44 -19.01 2.18
C LYS A 36 3.26 -20.01 1.04
N GLU A 37 4.33 -20.32 0.32
CA GLU A 37 4.34 -21.36 -0.73
C GLU A 37 4.03 -22.74 -0.17
N SER A 38 4.41 -23.00 1.08
CA SER A 38 4.24 -24.31 1.73
C SER A 38 2.89 -24.50 2.41
N GLU A 39 2.08 -23.43 2.59
CA GLU A 39 0.79 -23.51 3.32
C GLU A 39 -0.22 -24.43 2.65
N LYS A 40 -0.26 -24.46 1.33
CA LYS A 40 -1.14 -25.33 0.52
C LYS A 40 -0.49 -25.73 -0.79
N ALA A 41 -0.65 -26.97 -1.17
CA ALA A 41 -0.28 -27.42 -2.52
C ALA A 41 -1.04 -26.60 -3.57
N GLY A 42 -0.31 -25.98 -4.50
CA GLY A 42 -0.89 -25.18 -5.59
C GLY A 42 -1.09 -23.69 -5.28
N VAL A 43 -0.65 -23.18 -4.13
CA VAL A 43 -0.61 -21.72 -3.90
C VAL A 43 0.43 -21.11 -4.81
N VAL A 44 -0.02 -20.21 -5.68
CA VAL A 44 0.87 -19.35 -6.47
C VAL A 44 1.16 -18.09 -5.66
N VAL A 45 2.41 -17.92 -5.30
CA VAL A 45 2.90 -16.68 -4.66
C VAL A 45 3.42 -15.77 -5.76
N ASP A 46 2.54 -14.93 -6.26
CA ASP A 46 2.83 -13.88 -7.23
C ASP A 46 3.31 -12.58 -6.53
N ASP A 47 3.62 -11.56 -7.32
CA ASP A 47 4.08 -10.26 -6.79
C ASP A 47 3.05 -9.60 -5.87
N ALA A 48 1.75 -9.76 -6.12
CA ALA A 48 0.70 -9.20 -5.27
C ALA A 48 0.70 -9.83 -3.87
N VAL A 49 0.90 -11.15 -3.79
CA VAL A 49 1.04 -11.86 -2.52
C VAL A 49 2.32 -11.41 -1.81
N VAL A 50 3.43 -11.27 -2.53
CA VAL A 50 4.70 -10.78 -1.96
C VAL A 50 4.53 -9.37 -1.39
N PHE A 51 3.86 -8.46 -2.09
CA PHE A 51 3.57 -7.11 -1.57
C PHE A 51 2.73 -7.14 -0.30
N SER A 52 1.72 -8.01 -0.23
CA SER A 52 0.92 -8.18 0.99
C SER A 52 1.76 -8.67 2.18
N LEU A 53 2.67 -9.60 1.96
CA LEU A 53 3.61 -10.06 2.98
C LEU A 53 4.54 -8.94 3.45
N ILE A 54 5.09 -8.16 2.53
CA ILE A 54 5.94 -7.01 2.84
C ILE A 54 5.18 -5.98 3.69
N GLN A 55 3.96 -5.63 3.31
CA GLN A 55 3.12 -4.70 4.08
C GLN A 55 2.83 -5.20 5.50
N LYS A 56 2.53 -6.48 5.65
CA LYS A 56 2.35 -7.12 6.96
C LYS A 56 3.61 -7.00 7.81
N LEU A 57 4.77 -7.31 7.25
CA LEU A 57 6.05 -7.24 7.95
C LEU A 57 6.41 -5.81 8.34
N ILE A 58 6.14 -4.81 7.50
CA ILE A 58 6.34 -3.39 7.81
C ILE A 58 5.47 -2.98 9.01
N ARG A 59 4.18 -3.32 9.02
CA ARG A 59 3.30 -3.02 10.15
C ARG A 59 3.80 -3.65 11.45
N GLN A 60 4.20 -4.92 11.41
CA GLN A 60 4.75 -5.61 12.59
C GLN A 60 5.97 -4.89 13.15
N ARG A 61 6.84 -4.35 12.28
CA ARG A 61 8.04 -3.60 12.71
C ARG A 61 7.69 -2.26 13.33
N HIS A 62 6.76 -1.53 12.77
CA HIS A 62 6.29 -0.29 13.38
C HIS A 62 5.63 -0.52 14.73
N ASP A 63 4.82 -1.57 14.88
CA ASP A 63 4.22 -1.94 16.16
C ASP A 63 5.29 -2.32 17.18
N SER A 64 6.28 -3.11 16.80
CA SER A 64 7.42 -3.49 17.66
C SER A 64 8.25 -2.27 18.06
N ALA A 65 8.53 -1.36 17.12
CA ALA A 65 9.27 -0.13 17.39
C ALA A 65 8.55 0.73 18.43
N ALA A 66 7.24 0.90 18.30
CA ALA A 66 6.44 1.64 19.28
C ALA A 66 6.49 1.01 20.69
N GLN A 67 6.48 -0.31 20.77
CA GLN A 67 6.60 -1.02 22.04
C GLN A 67 8.01 -0.87 22.64
N PHE A 68 9.06 -0.95 21.83
CA PHE A 68 10.43 -0.74 22.30
C PHE A 68 10.65 0.69 22.80
N GLU A 69 10.08 1.69 22.13
CA GLU A 69 10.13 3.09 22.59
C GLU A 69 9.47 3.25 23.95
N LYS A 70 8.27 2.67 24.15
CA LYS A 70 7.59 2.67 25.44
C LYS A 70 8.39 1.98 26.54
N GLY A 71 9.17 0.96 26.20
CA GLY A 71 10.03 0.23 27.10
C GLY A 71 11.42 0.89 27.32
N GLY A 72 11.65 2.09 26.76
CA GLY A 72 12.92 2.79 26.90
C GLY A 72 14.09 2.17 26.08
N ARG A 73 13.78 1.35 25.08
CA ARG A 73 14.75 0.68 24.21
C ARG A 73 14.78 1.33 22.82
N ALA A 74 15.20 2.60 22.78
CA ALA A 74 15.32 3.37 21.54
C ALA A 74 16.25 2.71 20.50
N ASP A 75 17.28 1.98 20.95
CA ASP A 75 18.20 1.20 20.12
C ASP A 75 17.49 0.10 19.33
N LEU A 76 16.61 -0.66 19.98
CA LEU A 76 15.81 -1.71 19.34
C LEU A 76 14.70 -1.12 18.47
N ALA A 77 14.05 -0.03 18.90
CA ALA A 77 13.07 0.68 18.09
C ALA A 77 13.67 1.17 16.76
N LYS A 78 14.88 1.75 16.81
CA LYS A 78 15.58 2.20 15.61
C LYS A 78 15.85 1.04 14.65
N LYS A 79 16.29 -0.11 15.16
CA LYS A 79 16.52 -1.31 14.34
C LYS A 79 15.25 -1.74 13.60
N GLU A 80 14.11 -1.78 14.29
CA GLU A 80 12.83 -2.13 13.67
C GLU A 80 12.44 -1.15 12.55
N ILE A 81 12.65 0.15 12.77
CA ILE A 81 12.38 1.19 11.77
C ILE A 81 13.32 1.06 10.56
N ASP A 82 14.59 0.80 10.79
CA ASP A 82 15.57 0.61 9.72
C ASP A 82 15.26 -0.65 8.88
N GLU A 83 14.80 -1.73 9.51
CA GLU A 83 14.31 -2.93 8.81
C GLU A 83 13.04 -2.64 7.99
N ALA A 84 12.09 -1.87 8.54
CA ALA A 84 10.91 -1.45 7.80
C ALA A 84 11.27 -0.64 6.54
N ALA A 85 12.22 0.30 6.66
CA ALA A 85 12.70 1.10 5.53
C ALA A 85 13.33 0.24 4.42
N ILE A 86 14.03 -0.83 4.77
CA ILE A 86 14.57 -1.79 3.79
C ILE A 86 13.42 -2.48 3.02
N LEU A 87 12.38 -2.91 3.72
CA LEU A 87 11.21 -3.57 3.13
C LEU A 87 10.40 -2.63 2.24
N GLU A 88 10.26 -1.36 2.62
CA GLU A 88 9.52 -0.34 1.87
C GLU A 88 10.08 -0.13 0.46
N GLN A 89 11.38 -0.34 0.24
CA GLN A 89 12.03 -0.23 -1.07
C GLN A 89 11.50 -1.24 -2.10
N TYR A 90 10.83 -2.29 -1.65
CA TYR A 90 10.25 -3.33 -2.51
C TYR A 90 8.80 -3.07 -2.87
N LEU A 91 8.14 -2.16 -2.20
CA LEU A 91 6.76 -1.79 -2.52
C LEU A 91 6.72 -0.85 -3.74
N PRO A 92 5.68 -0.97 -4.59
CA PRO A 92 5.44 0.04 -5.60
C PRO A 92 5.13 1.38 -4.94
N PRO A 93 5.33 2.51 -5.64
CA PRO A 93 5.02 3.83 -5.10
C PRO A 93 3.55 3.93 -4.72
N ASN A 94 3.25 4.68 -3.66
CA ASN A 94 1.89 4.99 -3.27
C ASN A 94 1.28 6.04 -4.19
N LEU A 95 -0.03 5.90 -4.48
CA LEU A 95 -0.81 7.00 -4.99
C LEU A 95 -0.89 8.10 -3.94
N SER A 96 -0.57 9.32 -4.33
CA SER A 96 -0.79 10.48 -3.47
C SER A 96 -2.30 10.77 -3.35
N GLU A 97 -2.68 11.44 -2.29
CA GLU A 97 -4.06 11.89 -2.10
C GLU A 97 -4.53 12.79 -3.25
N GLU A 98 -3.65 13.64 -3.76
CA GLU A 98 -3.92 14.51 -4.91
C GLU A 98 -4.17 13.70 -6.19
N GLU A 99 -3.37 12.69 -6.49
CA GLU A 99 -3.59 11.78 -7.63
C GLU A 99 -4.93 11.04 -7.51
N ILE A 100 -5.28 10.60 -6.31
CA ILE A 100 -6.58 9.96 -6.04
C ILE A 100 -7.73 10.94 -6.27
N ARG A 101 -7.63 12.17 -5.77
CA ARG A 101 -8.65 13.23 -5.97
C ARG A 101 -8.88 13.53 -7.44
N GLU A 102 -7.83 13.69 -8.24
CA GLU A 102 -7.93 13.93 -9.68
C GLU A 102 -8.59 12.75 -10.41
N LEU A 103 -8.23 11.53 -10.06
CA LEU A 103 -8.84 10.33 -10.63
C LEU A 103 -10.34 10.24 -10.30
N ILE A 104 -10.73 10.50 -9.05
CA ILE A 104 -12.12 10.51 -8.61
C ILE A 104 -12.92 11.58 -9.35
N LYS A 105 -12.38 12.78 -9.48
CA LYS A 105 -12.99 13.88 -10.21
C LYS A 105 -13.28 13.52 -11.66
N THR A 106 -12.33 12.90 -12.34
CA THR A 106 -12.51 12.40 -13.72
C THR A 106 -13.61 11.36 -13.79
N VAL A 107 -13.63 10.39 -12.87
CA VAL A 107 -14.67 9.35 -12.80
C VAL A 107 -16.05 9.93 -12.57
N ILE A 108 -16.18 10.89 -11.67
CA ILE A 108 -17.47 11.57 -11.39
C ILE A 108 -18.01 12.26 -12.64
N VAL A 109 -17.18 12.96 -13.38
CA VAL A 109 -17.56 13.63 -14.64
C VAL A 109 -18.00 12.61 -15.70
N GLU A 110 -17.25 11.54 -15.88
CA GLU A 110 -17.55 10.51 -16.88
C GLU A 110 -18.83 9.73 -16.59
N ILE A 111 -19.11 9.44 -15.33
CA ILE A 111 -20.31 8.74 -14.89
C ILE A 111 -21.52 9.69 -14.85
N GLY A 112 -21.29 11.00 -14.70
CA GLY A 112 -22.33 11.99 -14.45
C GLY A 112 -22.95 11.86 -13.05
N ALA A 113 -22.14 11.47 -12.07
CA ALA A 113 -22.57 11.32 -10.68
C ALA A 113 -22.91 12.68 -10.06
N MET A 114 -24.04 12.76 -9.37
CA MET A 114 -24.60 13.99 -8.83
C MET A 114 -24.64 14.05 -7.30
N SER A 115 -24.61 12.89 -6.64
CA SER A 115 -24.78 12.81 -5.19
C SER A 115 -24.11 11.58 -4.55
N VAL A 116 -24.14 11.53 -3.23
CA VAL A 116 -23.66 10.38 -2.44
C VAL A 116 -24.40 9.07 -2.78
N GLN A 117 -25.60 9.14 -3.37
CA GLN A 117 -26.33 7.96 -3.84
C GLN A 117 -25.60 7.23 -4.98
N ASP A 118 -24.76 7.94 -5.72
CA ASP A 118 -23.94 7.38 -6.80
C ASP A 118 -22.62 6.78 -6.31
N MET A 119 -22.38 6.75 -4.99
CA MET A 119 -21.11 6.34 -4.38
C MET A 119 -20.64 4.95 -4.82
N GLY A 120 -21.57 3.98 -4.92
CA GLY A 120 -21.24 2.62 -5.35
C GLY A 120 -20.69 2.57 -6.77
N LYS A 121 -21.26 3.33 -7.69
CA LYS A 121 -20.82 3.42 -9.09
C LYS A 121 -19.45 4.11 -9.19
N VAL A 122 -19.28 5.22 -8.47
CA VAL A 122 -18.02 5.98 -8.45
C VAL A 122 -16.90 5.16 -7.81
N MET A 123 -17.18 4.49 -6.69
CA MET A 123 -16.21 3.60 -6.04
C MET A 123 -15.75 2.47 -6.96
N GLY A 124 -16.68 1.79 -7.63
CA GLY A 124 -16.37 0.70 -8.55
C GLY A 124 -15.46 1.15 -9.69
N ALA A 125 -15.80 2.28 -10.34
CA ALA A 125 -15.00 2.83 -11.44
C ALA A 125 -13.65 3.39 -10.97
N ALA A 126 -13.62 4.09 -9.83
CA ALA A 126 -12.38 4.62 -9.27
C ALA A 126 -11.42 3.51 -8.86
N MET A 127 -11.89 2.47 -8.18
CA MET A 127 -11.08 1.32 -7.77
C MET A 127 -10.48 0.58 -8.97
N LYS A 128 -11.25 0.42 -10.05
CA LYS A 128 -10.76 -0.18 -11.29
C LYS A 128 -9.57 0.61 -11.85
N ARG A 129 -9.69 1.93 -11.96
CA ARG A 129 -8.63 2.81 -12.47
C ARG A 129 -7.43 2.88 -11.56
N ILE A 130 -7.64 2.91 -10.24
CA ILE A 130 -6.58 2.89 -9.24
C ILE A 130 -5.73 1.61 -9.40
N LYS A 131 -6.37 0.45 -9.53
CA LYS A 131 -5.69 -0.82 -9.76
C LYS A 131 -4.90 -0.85 -11.06
N GLU A 132 -5.39 -0.22 -12.11
CA GLU A 132 -4.70 -0.10 -13.40
C GLU A 132 -3.40 0.72 -13.31
N THR A 133 -3.25 1.61 -12.33
CA THR A 133 -2.01 2.37 -12.10
C THR A 133 -0.85 1.51 -11.61
N GLY A 134 -1.12 0.35 -11.03
CA GLY A 134 -0.13 -0.51 -10.38
C GLY A 134 0.49 0.08 -9.11
N LYS A 135 0.04 1.25 -8.67
CA LYS A 135 0.49 1.91 -7.44
C LYS A 135 -0.26 1.39 -6.21
N MET A 136 0.35 1.52 -5.04
CA MET A 136 -0.26 1.21 -3.77
C MET A 136 -1.29 2.28 -3.38
N PHE A 137 -2.34 1.88 -2.67
CA PHE A 137 -3.37 2.80 -2.18
C PHE A 137 -4.00 2.28 -0.89
N ASP A 138 -4.59 3.22 -0.11
CA ASP A 138 -5.42 2.89 1.03
C ASP A 138 -6.90 2.97 0.63
N GLY A 139 -7.59 1.83 0.68
CA GLY A 139 -9.01 1.75 0.33
C GLY A 139 -9.92 2.63 1.21
N LYS A 140 -9.56 2.83 2.48
CA LYS A 140 -10.30 3.73 3.39
C LYS A 140 -10.13 5.19 2.98
N ALA A 141 -8.93 5.60 2.59
CA ALA A 141 -8.66 6.94 2.09
C ALA A 141 -9.43 7.20 0.79
N VAL A 142 -9.44 6.25 -0.15
CA VAL A 142 -10.22 6.36 -1.39
C VAL A 142 -11.72 6.54 -1.08
N ASN A 143 -12.27 5.73 -0.18
CA ASN A 143 -13.68 5.83 0.22
C ASN A 143 -14.01 7.22 0.80
N ALA A 144 -13.17 7.73 1.69
CA ALA A 144 -13.36 9.05 2.29
C ALA A 144 -13.31 10.16 1.23
N LEU A 145 -12.38 10.09 0.30
CA LEU A 145 -12.22 11.07 -0.78
C LEU A 145 -13.38 11.04 -1.79
N VAL A 146 -13.91 9.87 -2.12
CA VAL A 146 -15.11 9.74 -2.97
C VAL A 146 -16.32 10.38 -2.29
N ARG A 147 -16.53 10.09 -1.01
CA ARG A 147 -17.62 10.68 -0.24
C ARG A 147 -17.53 12.20 -0.16
N GLU A 148 -16.33 12.71 0.11
CA GLU A 148 -16.08 14.16 0.15
C GLU A 148 -16.39 14.82 -1.20
N ALA A 149 -15.90 14.25 -2.30
CA ALA A 149 -16.10 14.79 -3.64
C ALA A 149 -17.59 14.82 -4.05
N LEU A 150 -18.36 13.78 -3.73
CA LEU A 150 -19.79 13.71 -4.02
C LEU A 150 -20.61 14.66 -3.12
N SER A 151 -20.21 14.86 -1.88
CA SER A 151 -20.85 15.81 -0.97
C SER A 151 -20.65 17.26 -1.40
N ALA A 152 -19.47 17.60 -1.93
CA ALA A 152 -19.16 18.93 -2.45
C ALA A 152 -20.01 19.29 -3.68
N GLN A 153 -20.32 18.34 -4.55
CA GLN A 153 -21.20 18.57 -5.73
C GLN A 153 -22.62 18.94 -5.35
N LYS A 154 -23.16 18.37 -4.27
CA LYS A 154 -24.50 18.70 -3.81
C LYS A 154 -24.63 20.17 -3.37
N SER A 155 -23.60 20.71 -2.72
CA SER A 155 -23.59 22.10 -2.28
C SER A 155 -23.51 23.11 -3.43
N GLU A 156 -22.83 22.78 -4.53
CA GLU A 156 -22.74 23.62 -5.72
C GLU A 156 -24.05 23.62 -6.52
N GLY A 157 -24.75 22.48 -6.57
CA GLY A 157 -26.06 22.36 -7.24
C GLY A 157 -27.18 23.13 -6.55
N GLU A 158 -27.16 23.22 -5.21
CA GLU A 158 -28.15 23.98 -4.44
C GLU A 158 -27.96 25.51 -4.56
N THR A 159 -26.73 25.97 -4.77
CA THR A 159 -26.41 27.40 -4.94
C THR A 159 -26.83 27.91 -6.34
N SER A 160 -26.83 27.05 -7.35
CA SER A 160 -27.27 27.42 -8.73
C SER A 160 -28.76 27.42 -8.92
N ALA A 161 -29.54 26.86 -8.01
CA ALA A 161 -31.01 26.79 -8.09
C ALA A 161 -31.71 27.99 -7.41
N GLN A 162 -30.98 28.91 -6.81
CA GLN A 162 -31.52 30.08 -6.08
C GLN A 162 -31.23 31.43 -6.76
N ASN A 163 -30.83 31.43 -8.04
CA ASN A 163 -30.66 32.67 -8.81
C ASN A 163 -31.64 32.75 -9.99
#